data_dc5c6b7929d6b91901152d380870189b
#
_entry.id   dc5c6b7929d6b91901152d380870189b
#
_cell.length_a   1.000
_cell.length_b   1.000
_cell.length_c   1.000
_cell.angle_alpha   90.00
_cell.angle_beta   90.00
_cell.angle_gamma   90.00
#
_symmetry.space_group_name_H-M   'P 1'
#
loop_
_entity.id
_entity.type
_entity.pdbx_description
1 polymer ?
#
loop_
_entity_poly.entity_id
_entity_poly.type
_entity_poly.pdbx_seq_one_letter_code
_entity_poly.pdbx_strand_id
1 'polypeptide(L)' 'VGHFRITEKAVHHVSNLYDASMPYFMRLTDSGIGMHVGPVFQTPQSHGCIRMTRSSCVPLFKTVKVGTPVTIVQ' A
#
# COMPACT_ATOMS: atom_id res chain seq x y z
N VAL A 1 -5.94 7.32 -9.70
CA VAL A 1 -5.12 7.40 -10.93
C VAL A 1 -4.00 8.39 -10.72
N GLY A 2 -2.79 8.00 -11.02
CA GLY A 2 -1.66 8.91 -10.93
C GLY A 2 -0.32 8.20 -10.91
N HIS A 3 0.71 9.01 -10.85
CA HIS A 3 2.09 8.56 -10.80
C HIS A 3 2.66 8.87 -9.42
N PHE A 4 3.24 7.85 -8.78
CA PHE A 4 3.75 7.95 -7.43
C PHE A 4 5.12 7.31 -7.35
N ARG A 5 5.81 7.52 -6.23
CA ARG A 5 7.01 6.77 -5.88
C ARG A 5 6.84 6.22 -4.47
N ILE A 6 7.40 5.03 -4.24
CA ILE A 6 7.39 4.45 -2.91
C ILE A 6 8.32 5.29 -2.04
N THR A 7 7.77 5.85 -0.97
CA THR A 7 8.51 6.73 -0.06
C THR A 7 8.91 6.03 1.22
N GLU A 8 8.22 4.94 1.56
CA GLU A 8 8.47 4.19 2.80
C GLU A 8 8.00 2.76 2.62
N LYS A 9 8.72 1.82 3.25
CA LYS A 9 8.33 0.40 3.31
C LYS A 9 8.40 -0.06 4.75
N ALA A 10 7.39 -0.80 5.19
CA ALA A 10 7.37 -1.38 6.54
C ALA A 10 6.62 -2.71 6.53
N VAL A 11 7.28 -3.76 7.05
CA VAL A 11 6.65 -5.08 7.16
C VAL A 11 5.48 -5.03 8.15
N HIS A 12 5.67 -4.31 9.24
CA HIS A 12 4.65 -4.13 10.27
C HIS A 12 4.34 -2.65 10.39
N HIS A 13 3.21 -2.24 9.85
CA HIS A 13 2.74 -0.85 9.93
C HIS A 13 1.36 -0.82 10.55
N VAL A 14 1.15 0.12 11.47
CA VAL A 14 -0.16 0.36 12.05
C VAL A 14 -0.52 1.81 11.77
N SER A 15 -1.69 2.01 11.18
CA SER A 15 -2.20 3.35 10.95
C SER A 15 -2.72 3.92 12.26
N ASN A 16 -2.15 5.02 12.73
CA ASN A 16 -2.65 5.71 13.91
C ASN A 16 -4.00 6.35 13.66
N LEU A 17 -4.26 6.73 12.41
CA LEU A 17 -5.51 7.39 12.05
C LEU A 17 -6.69 6.42 12.05
N TYR A 18 -6.49 5.20 11.59
CA TYR A 18 -7.56 4.22 11.44
C TYR A 18 -7.44 3.04 12.39
N ASP A 19 -6.41 3.03 13.25
CA ASP A 19 -6.14 1.95 14.20
C ASP A 19 -6.18 0.59 13.51
N ALA A 20 -5.53 0.50 12.34
CA ALA A 20 -5.57 -0.69 11.52
C ALA A 20 -4.17 -1.19 11.21
N SER A 21 -3.99 -2.52 11.28
CA SER A 21 -2.75 -3.16 10.87
C SER A 21 -2.66 -3.18 9.35
N MET A 22 -1.50 -2.80 8.84
CA MET A 22 -1.22 -2.74 7.40
C MET A 22 0.09 -3.46 7.10
N PRO A 23 0.07 -4.81 7.07
CA PRO A 23 1.29 -5.58 6.81
C PRO A 23 1.85 -5.30 5.41
N TYR A 24 3.16 -5.28 5.30
CA TYR A 24 3.87 -5.04 4.03
C TYR A 24 3.46 -3.72 3.39
N PHE A 25 3.44 -2.68 4.21
CA PHE A 25 3.02 -1.35 3.79
C PHE A 25 4.08 -0.71 2.89
N MET A 26 3.61 -0.14 1.78
CA MET A 26 4.41 0.64 0.83
C MET A 26 3.73 1.99 0.65
N ARG A 27 4.30 3.03 1.25
CA ARG A 27 3.71 4.37 1.23
C ARG A 27 3.94 5.03 -0.12
N LEU A 28 2.90 5.67 -0.65
CA LEU A 28 2.94 6.37 -1.93
C LEU A 28 2.85 7.89 -1.77
N THR A 29 2.16 8.37 -0.74
CA THR A 29 1.99 9.82 -0.53
C THR A 29 2.17 10.18 0.94
N ASP A 30 2.46 11.45 1.21
CA ASP A 30 2.56 11.97 2.57
C ASP A 30 1.21 11.99 3.26
N SER A 31 0.11 12.00 2.50
CA SER A 31 -1.24 11.98 3.06
C SER A 31 -1.67 10.60 3.57
N GLY A 32 -0.83 9.58 3.37
CA GLY A 32 -1.07 8.25 3.90
C GLY A 32 -1.57 7.23 2.89
N ILE A 33 -1.64 7.58 1.62
CA ILE A 33 -2.01 6.61 0.59
C ILE A 33 -0.84 5.65 0.38
N GLY A 34 -1.14 4.34 0.39
CA GLY A 34 -0.14 3.31 0.18
C GLY A 34 -0.78 1.98 -0.17
N MET A 35 0.06 0.98 -0.37
CA MET A 35 -0.36 -0.39 -0.65
C MET A 35 0.00 -1.28 0.53
N HIS A 36 -0.85 -2.25 0.85
CA HIS A 36 -0.57 -3.20 1.93
C HIS A 36 -1.40 -4.47 1.76
N VAL A 37 -1.05 -5.51 2.51
CA VAL A 37 -1.87 -6.74 2.56
C VAL A 37 -3.14 -6.43 3.35
N GLY A 38 -4.28 -6.81 2.79
CA GLY A 38 -5.55 -6.66 3.46
C GLY A 38 -6.66 -7.32 2.67
N PRO A 39 -7.87 -7.41 3.26
CA PRO A 39 -9.00 -7.97 2.54
C PRO A 39 -9.27 -7.18 1.26
N VAL A 40 -9.48 -7.91 0.17
CA VAL A 40 -9.80 -7.31 -1.12
C VAL A 40 -11.30 -7.48 -1.35
N PHE A 41 -11.98 -6.36 -1.59
CA PHE A 41 -13.42 -6.34 -1.82
C PHE A 41 -13.70 -5.92 -3.26
N GLN A 42 -14.87 -6.32 -3.77
CA GLN A 42 -15.29 -5.90 -5.10
C GLN A 42 -15.69 -4.44 -5.13
N THR A 43 -16.10 -3.89 -3.99
CA THR A 43 -16.44 -2.47 -3.87
C THR A 43 -15.31 -1.74 -3.16
N PRO A 44 -15.07 -0.47 -3.48
CA PRO A 44 -14.04 0.29 -2.79
C PRO A 44 -14.33 0.39 -1.29
N GLN A 45 -13.32 0.05 -0.48
CA GLN A 45 -13.40 0.10 0.97
C GLN A 45 -12.29 0.99 1.52
N SER A 46 -11.82 1.93 0.71
CA SER A 46 -10.54 2.55 1.00
C SER A 46 -10.64 3.77 1.89
N HIS A 47 -9.66 3.88 2.78
CA HIS A 47 -9.29 5.11 3.46
C HIS A 47 -8.09 5.73 2.74
N GLY A 48 -8.05 5.61 1.42
CA GLY A 48 -6.93 6.06 0.61
C GLY A 48 -5.85 5.01 0.37
N CYS A 49 -5.95 3.82 0.99
CA CYS A 49 -4.97 2.76 0.80
C CYS A 49 -5.48 1.70 -0.16
N ILE A 50 -4.54 1.10 -0.90
CA ILE A 50 -4.82 0.02 -1.84
C ILE A 50 -4.55 -1.29 -1.13
N ARG A 51 -5.58 -2.12 -1.01
CA ARG A 51 -5.46 -3.43 -0.39
C ARG A 51 -5.10 -4.46 -1.43
N MET A 52 -4.16 -5.34 -1.06
CA MET A 52 -3.69 -6.40 -1.94
C MET A 52 -3.76 -7.73 -1.22
N THR A 53 -3.93 -8.81 -1.97
CA THR A 53 -3.79 -10.14 -1.40
C THR A 53 -2.34 -10.35 -0.96
N ARG A 54 -2.14 -11.21 0.03
CA ARG A 54 -0.78 -11.53 0.49
C ARG A 54 0.06 -12.11 -0.63
N SER A 55 -0.52 -12.96 -1.46
CA SER A 55 0.21 -13.60 -2.57
C SER A 55 0.68 -12.60 -3.62
N SER A 56 0.01 -11.46 -3.75
CA SER A 56 0.43 -10.40 -4.67
C SER A 56 1.34 -9.38 -3.99
N CYS A 57 1.02 -9.01 -2.77
CA CYS A 57 1.69 -7.91 -2.07
C CYS A 57 3.10 -8.30 -1.61
N VAL A 58 3.28 -9.48 -1.04
CA VAL A 58 4.57 -9.88 -0.46
C VAL A 58 5.66 -9.97 -1.52
N PRO A 59 5.46 -10.63 -2.68
CA PRO A 59 6.48 -10.61 -3.72
C PRO A 59 6.78 -9.22 -4.24
N LEU A 60 5.75 -8.38 -4.40
CA LEU A 60 5.94 -7.01 -4.85
C LEU A 60 6.77 -6.22 -3.83
N PHE A 61 6.44 -6.33 -2.55
CA PHE A 61 7.17 -5.66 -1.48
C PHE A 61 8.66 -6.02 -1.49
N LYS A 62 8.97 -7.29 -1.75
CA LYS A 62 10.36 -7.76 -1.78
C LYS A 62 11.13 -7.27 -3.00
N THR A 63 10.41 -6.98 -4.08
CA THR A 63 11.02 -6.58 -5.36
C THR A 63 11.28 -5.08 -5.44
N VAL A 64 10.36 -4.26 -4.92
CA VAL A 64 10.45 -2.82 -5.03
C VAL A 64 11.32 -2.23 -3.93
N LYS A 65 11.78 -0.99 -4.17
CA LYS A 65 12.60 -0.22 -3.23
C LYS A 65 11.96 1.13 -3.01
N VAL A 66 12.39 1.81 -1.94
CA VAL A 66 12.06 3.24 -1.79
C VAL A 66 12.57 3.99 -3.02
N GLY A 67 11.71 4.79 -3.61
CA GLY A 67 12.00 5.49 -4.87
C GLY A 67 11.48 4.79 -6.12
N THR A 68 11.03 3.52 -6.01
CA THR A 68 10.46 2.81 -7.15
C THR A 68 9.20 3.54 -7.64
N PRO A 69 9.11 3.86 -8.95
CA PRO A 69 7.91 4.50 -9.47
C PRO A 69 6.73 3.53 -9.53
N VAL A 70 5.56 4.05 -9.22
CA VAL A 70 4.30 3.31 -9.24
C VAL A 70 3.28 4.13 -10.01
N THR A 71 2.62 3.51 -10.98
CA THR A 71 1.54 4.13 -11.72
C THR A 71 0.24 3.40 -11.38
N ILE A 72 -0.74 4.16 -10.91
CA ILE A 72 -2.07 3.62 -10.60
C ILE A 72 -2.98 3.95 -11.77
N VAL A 73 -3.60 2.90 -12.31
CA VAL A 73 -4.55 3.02 -13.41
C VAL A 73 -5.88 2.40 -13.00
N GLN A 74 -6.94 2.85 -13.61
CA GLN A 74 -8.26 2.25 -13.41
C GLN A 74 -8.60 1.28 -14.51
#